data_d30f9c6eca83db52500ab3be1c2915c9
#
_entry.id   d30f9c6eca83db52500ab3be1c2915c9
#
_cell.length_a   1.000
_cell.length_b   1.000
_cell.length_c   1.000
_cell.angle_alpha   90.00
_cell.angle_beta   90.00
_cell.angle_gamma   90.00
#
_symmetry.space_group_name_H-M   'P 1'
#
loop_
_entity.id
_entity.type
_entity.pdbx_description
1 polymer ?
#
loop_
_entity_poly.entity_id
_entity_poly.type
_entity_poly.pdbx_seq_one_letter_code
_entity_poly.pdbx_strand_id
1 'polypeptide(L)'
;MKWWKKLCAAALALSMPVLASAEAKLVDTQTFARSITLGRASDTYVTREDWRDTLRAMDGTALSESYADISAQEKGLYYEVANENGVNQTGLMDAAGTLLIPMTYSDFTYVGNGWVVAVTLEETTDEKSDYRAMFGGGHYNVGRGDIYYGAQKMAEMNREETTGASMEVYGAYLFV
;
A
#
# COMPACT_ATOMS: atom_id res chain seq x y z
N MET A 1 -50.12 -5.36 -39.04
CA MET A 1 -48.89 -6.09 -38.68
C MET A 1 -47.60 -5.33 -38.96
N LYS A 2 -47.55 -3.99 -39.06
CA LYS A 2 -46.37 -3.17 -39.33
C LYS A 2 -45.95 -2.26 -38.14
N TRP A 3 -46.75 -2.14 -37.12
CA TRP A 3 -46.51 -1.26 -36.01
C TRP A 3 -45.61 -1.89 -34.93
N TRP A 4 -45.66 -3.16 -34.72
CA TRP A 4 -44.88 -3.88 -33.71
C TRP A 4 -43.39 -3.92 -34.01
N LYS A 5 -43.01 -3.91 -35.29
CA LYS A 5 -41.58 -3.88 -35.71
C LYS A 5 -40.89 -2.56 -35.41
N LYS A 6 -41.66 -1.44 -35.31
CA LYS A 6 -41.11 -0.12 -34.98
C LYS A 6 -40.99 0.09 -33.49
N LEU A 7 -41.87 -0.55 -32.69
CA LEU A 7 -41.76 -0.50 -31.21
C LEU A 7 -40.59 -1.34 -30.69
N CYS A 8 -40.29 -2.48 -31.26
CA CYS A 8 -39.14 -3.29 -30.87
C CYS A 8 -37.79 -2.61 -31.20
N ALA A 9 -37.73 -1.87 -32.31
CA ALA A 9 -36.49 -1.14 -32.64
C ALA A 9 -36.24 0.07 -31.72
N ALA A 10 -37.30 0.74 -31.26
CA ALA A 10 -37.19 1.85 -30.31
C ALA A 10 -36.84 1.38 -28.89
N ALA A 11 -37.40 0.21 -28.46
CA ALA A 11 -37.07 -0.36 -27.15
C ALA A 11 -35.63 -0.89 -27.05
N LEU A 12 -35.10 -1.41 -28.14
CA LEU A 12 -33.69 -1.85 -28.20
C LEU A 12 -32.70 -0.68 -28.20
N ALA A 13 -33.08 0.48 -28.72
CA ALA A 13 -32.22 1.66 -28.70
C ALA A 13 -32.17 2.34 -27.31
N LEU A 14 -33.17 2.13 -26.45
CA LEU A 14 -33.23 2.67 -25.08
C LEU A 14 -32.57 1.76 -24.04
N SER A 15 -32.26 0.52 -24.39
CA SER A 15 -31.64 -0.45 -23.47
C SER A 15 -30.13 -0.69 -23.74
N MET A 16 -29.54 0.01 -24.68
CA MET A 16 -28.07 0.05 -24.69
C MET A 16 -27.65 0.88 -23.49
N PRO A 17 -26.97 0.27 -22.48
CA PRO A 17 -26.25 1.08 -21.53
C PRO A 17 -25.35 1.97 -22.38
N VAL A 18 -25.41 3.28 -22.18
CA VAL A 18 -24.33 4.17 -22.56
C VAL A 18 -23.15 3.63 -21.76
N LEU A 19 -22.40 2.73 -22.39
CA LEU A 19 -21.03 2.50 -21.98
C LEU A 19 -20.41 3.88 -22.14
N ALA A 20 -20.35 4.62 -21.02
CA ALA A 20 -19.48 5.76 -20.94
C ALA A 20 -18.15 5.22 -21.44
N SER A 21 -17.79 5.56 -22.66
CA SER A 21 -16.47 5.29 -23.16
C SER A 21 -15.57 6.05 -22.20
N ALA A 22 -15.00 5.32 -21.25
CA ALA A 22 -13.88 5.86 -20.49
C ALA A 22 -12.88 6.22 -21.60
N GLU A 23 -12.77 7.51 -21.90
CA GLU A 23 -11.74 7.98 -22.82
C GLU A 23 -10.42 7.46 -22.27
N ALA A 24 -9.77 6.62 -23.05
CA ALA A 24 -8.43 6.17 -22.72
C ALA A 24 -7.55 7.42 -22.72
N LYS A 25 -7.26 7.95 -21.55
CA LYS A 25 -6.41 9.11 -21.38
C LYS A 25 -4.98 8.63 -21.26
N LEU A 26 -4.11 9.13 -22.13
CA LEU A 26 -2.67 8.93 -21.97
C LEU A 26 -2.23 9.69 -20.70
N VAL A 27 -1.79 8.95 -19.67
CA VAL A 27 -1.53 9.50 -18.33
C VAL A 27 -0.29 10.37 -18.32
N ASP A 28 0.79 9.94 -18.95
CA ASP A 28 2.00 10.74 -19.09
C ASP A 28 2.84 10.22 -20.26
N THR A 29 3.49 11.15 -20.99
CA THR A 29 4.45 10.84 -22.05
C THR A 29 5.88 11.08 -21.63
N GLN A 30 6.13 11.53 -20.42
CA GLN A 30 7.49 11.72 -19.93
C GLN A 30 8.15 10.36 -19.70
N THR A 31 9.40 10.28 -20.08
CA THR A 31 10.20 9.08 -19.94
C THR A 31 10.58 8.93 -18.47
N PHE A 32 9.78 8.20 -17.70
CA PHE A 32 10.20 7.75 -16.38
C PHE A 32 11.28 6.70 -16.54
N ALA A 33 12.40 6.90 -15.90
CA ALA A 33 13.61 6.15 -16.20
C ALA A 33 13.49 4.65 -15.93
N ARG A 34 12.48 4.11 -15.20
CA ARG A 34 12.49 2.67 -14.93
C ARG A 34 11.19 1.92 -14.64
N SER A 35 10.23 2.40 -13.89
CA SER A 35 9.05 1.57 -13.62
C SER A 35 7.81 2.35 -13.22
N ILE A 36 6.68 1.84 -13.64
CA ILE A 36 5.37 2.29 -13.19
C ILE A 36 4.71 1.10 -12.51
N THR A 37 4.36 1.22 -11.23
CA THR A 37 3.55 0.24 -10.52
C THR A 37 2.15 0.81 -10.32
N LEU A 38 1.15 0.19 -10.94
CA LEU A 38 -0.24 0.63 -10.84
C LEU A 38 -0.85 0.10 -9.55
N GLY A 39 -1.35 0.99 -8.70
CA GLY A 39 -2.27 0.63 -7.63
C GLY A 39 -3.64 0.28 -8.21
N ARG A 40 -4.10 -0.98 -8.04
CA ARG A 40 -5.37 -1.42 -8.62
C ARG A 40 -6.62 -0.93 -7.91
N ALA A 41 -6.49 -0.43 -6.69
CA ALA A 41 -7.61 0.01 -5.85
C ALA A 41 -7.70 1.54 -5.73
N SER A 42 -6.69 2.25 -6.21
CA SER A 42 -6.65 3.72 -6.21
C SER A 42 -6.27 4.22 -7.59
N ASP A 43 -6.77 5.38 -7.97
CA ASP A 43 -6.40 6.06 -9.20
C ASP A 43 -5.01 6.70 -9.06
N THR A 44 -4.02 5.90 -8.64
CA THR A 44 -2.66 6.33 -8.37
C THR A 44 -1.64 5.36 -8.96
N TYR A 45 -0.42 5.84 -9.16
CA TYR A 45 0.71 5.05 -9.63
C TYR A 45 2.02 5.56 -9.05
N VAL A 46 3.03 4.69 -8.98
CA VAL A 46 4.37 5.02 -8.51
C VAL A 46 5.29 5.19 -9.71
N THR A 47 6.07 6.26 -9.73
CA THR A 47 7.14 6.48 -10.72
C THR A 47 8.49 6.42 -10.05
N ARG A 48 9.50 5.86 -10.75
CA ARG A 48 10.88 5.86 -10.28
C ARG A 48 11.75 6.74 -11.18
N GLU A 49 12.38 7.75 -10.57
CA GLU A 49 13.32 8.65 -11.20
C GLU A 49 14.54 8.81 -10.28
N ASP A 50 15.74 8.72 -10.84
CA ASP A 50 17.00 8.83 -10.08
C ASP A 50 17.07 7.96 -8.80
N TRP A 51 16.57 6.71 -8.90
CA TRP A 51 16.50 5.75 -7.80
C TRP A 51 15.56 6.15 -6.65
N ARG A 52 14.66 7.07 -6.90
CA ARG A 52 13.64 7.48 -5.94
C ARG A 52 12.25 7.32 -6.52
N ASP A 53 11.34 6.87 -5.68
CA ASP A 53 9.94 6.63 -6.00
C ASP A 53 9.07 7.79 -5.57
N THR A 54 8.08 8.13 -6.40
CA THR A 54 7.08 9.17 -6.11
C THR A 54 5.71 8.62 -6.43
N LEU A 55 4.76 8.74 -5.47
CA LEU A 55 3.36 8.44 -5.70
C LEU A 55 2.71 9.57 -6.51
N ARG A 56 1.97 9.22 -7.55
CA ARG A 56 1.29 10.17 -8.43
C ARG A 56 -0.17 9.81 -8.65
N ALA A 57 -1.00 10.83 -8.83
CA ALA A 57 -2.35 10.69 -9.36
C ALA A 57 -2.31 10.39 -10.87
N MET A 58 -3.42 9.87 -11.41
CA MET A 58 -3.52 9.50 -12.83
C MET A 58 -3.38 10.69 -13.79
N ASP A 59 -3.47 11.93 -13.33
CA ASP A 59 -3.21 13.14 -14.10
C ASP A 59 -1.72 13.57 -14.09
N GLY A 60 -0.86 12.82 -13.38
CA GLY A 60 0.58 13.10 -13.27
C GLY A 60 0.97 13.92 -12.04
N THR A 61 0.00 14.46 -11.28
CA THR A 61 0.29 15.24 -10.08
C THR A 61 1.01 14.39 -9.02
N ALA A 62 2.12 14.88 -8.47
CA ALA A 62 2.79 14.22 -7.37
C ALA A 62 1.94 14.33 -6.09
N LEU A 63 1.66 13.18 -5.47
CA LEU A 63 0.89 13.06 -4.23
C LEU A 63 1.82 12.93 -3.03
N SER A 64 3.05 12.48 -3.21
CA SER A 64 4.02 12.32 -2.15
C SER A 64 5.34 13.03 -2.47
N GLU A 65 6.19 13.16 -1.45
CA GLU A 65 7.62 13.37 -1.63
C GLU A 65 8.25 12.15 -2.32
N SER A 66 9.54 12.27 -2.68
CA SER A 66 10.28 11.18 -3.29
C SER A 66 10.99 10.36 -2.20
N TYR A 67 10.73 9.05 -2.19
CA TYR A 67 11.28 8.08 -1.25
C TYR A 67 12.27 7.15 -1.94
N ALA A 68 13.10 6.45 -1.16
CA ALA A 68 14.01 5.44 -1.71
C ALA A 68 13.25 4.23 -2.27
N ASP A 69 12.08 3.91 -1.67
CA ASP A 69 11.17 2.88 -2.15
C ASP A 69 9.73 3.22 -1.80
N ILE A 70 8.80 2.90 -2.71
CA ILE A 70 7.35 2.93 -2.49
C ILE A 70 6.77 1.61 -3.01
N SER A 71 6.21 0.81 -2.11
CA SER A 71 5.62 -0.50 -2.41
C SER A 71 4.12 -0.50 -2.12
N ALA A 72 3.30 -0.83 -3.14
CA ALA A 72 1.85 -0.87 -3.00
C ALA A 72 1.39 -2.11 -2.21
N GLN A 73 0.58 -1.88 -1.18
CA GLN A 73 -0.03 -2.90 -0.33
C GLN A 73 -1.56 -2.87 -0.47
N GLU A 74 -2.23 -3.94 -0.05
CA GLU A 74 -3.70 -4.03 -0.09
C GLU A 74 -4.30 -3.53 -1.43
N LYS A 75 -3.67 -3.92 -2.55
CA LYS A 75 -4.07 -3.51 -3.91
C LYS A 75 -4.00 -2.00 -4.17
N GLY A 76 -3.14 -1.28 -3.43
CA GLY A 76 -2.95 0.16 -3.56
C GLY A 76 -3.84 1.01 -2.65
N LEU A 77 -4.44 0.42 -1.61
CA LEU A 77 -5.05 1.18 -0.53
C LEU A 77 -4.00 1.82 0.37
N TYR A 78 -2.87 1.14 0.55
CA TYR A 78 -1.73 1.59 1.33
C TYR A 78 -0.45 1.43 0.53
N TYR A 79 0.55 2.23 0.89
CA TYR A 79 1.90 2.19 0.35
C TYR A 79 2.91 2.15 1.49
N GLU A 80 3.71 1.11 1.54
CA GLU A 80 4.92 1.14 2.35
C GLU A 80 5.93 2.07 1.71
N VAL A 81 6.53 2.93 2.52
CA VAL A 81 7.50 3.93 2.07
C VAL A 81 8.75 3.87 2.90
N ALA A 82 9.91 3.98 2.27
CA ALA A 82 11.20 4.02 2.95
C ALA A 82 12.05 5.19 2.45
N ASN A 83 12.67 5.95 3.35
CA ASN A 83 13.58 7.02 2.98
C ASN A 83 14.94 6.50 2.53
N GLU A 84 15.40 5.43 3.16
CA GLU A 84 16.68 4.77 2.90
C GLU A 84 16.51 3.25 3.01
N ASN A 85 17.42 2.51 2.39
CA ASN A 85 17.49 1.07 2.59
C ASN A 85 18.13 0.79 3.96
N GLY A 86 17.33 0.42 4.93
CA GLY A 86 17.80 0.17 6.29
C GLY A 86 16.73 -0.42 7.18
N VAL A 87 17.19 -0.81 8.37
CA VAL A 87 16.30 -1.32 9.42
C VAL A 87 15.58 -0.17 10.09
N ASN A 88 14.29 -0.32 10.39
CA ASN A 88 13.44 0.70 11.01
C ASN A 88 13.38 2.03 10.23
N GLN A 89 13.32 1.95 8.90
CA GLN A 89 13.24 3.09 8.00
C GLN A 89 11.97 3.09 7.14
N THR A 90 11.05 2.18 7.42
CA THR A 90 9.81 2.00 6.67
C THR A 90 8.62 2.59 7.42
N GLY A 91 7.74 3.25 6.70
CA GLY A 91 6.48 3.80 7.16
C GLY A 91 5.31 3.36 6.28
N LEU A 92 4.10 3.79 6.62
CA LEU A 92 2.89 3.50 5.85
C LEU A 92 2.22 4.80 5.42
N MET A 93 1.88 4.90 4.15
CA MET A 93 1.21 6.04 3.52
C MET A 93 -0.12 5.60 2.91
N ASP A 94 -1.11 6.46 2.88
CA ASP A 94 -2.36 6.23 2.16
C ASP A 94 -2.24 6.55 0.66
N ALA A 95 -3.31 6.26 -0.09
CA ALA A 95 -3.37 6.54 -1.52
C ALA A 95 -3.46 8.04 -1.86
N ALA A 96 -3.68 8.91 -0.88
CA ALA A 96 -3.63 10.36 -1.06
C ALA A 96 -2.23 10.94 -0.84
N GLY A 97 -1.25 10.11 -0.46
CA GLY A 97 0.11 10.53 -0.18
C GLY A 97 0.35 10.99 1.25
N THR A 98 -0.61 10.73 2.15
CA THR A 98 -0.50 11.11 3.57
C THR A 98 0.20 10.00 4.35
N LEU A 99 1.26 10.32 5.06
CA LEU A 99 1.95 9.37 5.95
C LEU A 99 1.05 9.07 7.16
N LEU A 100 0.58 7.81 7.26
CA LEU A 100 -0.28 7.31 8.34
C LEU A 100 0.53 6.81 9.51
N ILE A 101 1.62 6.08 9.24
CA ILE A 101 2.51 5.50 10.23
C ILE A 101 3.93 5.98 9.93
N PRO A 102 4.66 6.52 10.93
CA PRO A 102 5.98 7.11 10.71
C PRO A 102 7.01 6.07 10.24
N MET A 103 8.05 6.53 9.55
CA MET A 103 9.14 5.69 9.03
C MET A 103 10.12 5.31 10.16
N THR A 104 9.67 4.49 11.08
CA THR A 104 10.43 4.01 12.25
C THR A 104 10.27 2.50 12.46
N TYR A 105 9.73 1.81 11.47
CA TYR A 105 9.47 0.37 11.49
C TYR A 105 10.24 -0.34 10.37
N SER A 106 10.35 -1.65 10.48
CA SER A 106 11.01 -2.48 9.47
C SER A 106 10.05 -3.31 8.64
N ASP A 107 8.88 -3.64 9.20
CA ASP A 107 7.92 -4.54 8.55
C ASP A 107 6.48 -4.23 8.99
N PHE A 108 5.53 -4.59 8.14
CA PHE A 108 4.10 -4.41 8.38
C PHE A 108 3.33 -5.70 8.09
N THR A 109 2.49 -6.10 9.04
CA THR A 109 1.52 -7.18 8.86
C THR A 109 0.12 -6.60 8.72
N TYR A 110 -0.49 -6.80 7.56
CA TYR A 110 -1.86 -6.35 7.27
C TYR A 110 -2.85 -7.42 7.74
N VAL A 111 -3.57 -7.11 8.82
CA VAL A 111 -4.53 -8.05 9.44
C VAL A 111 -5.89 -7.96 8.77
N GLY A 112 -6.19 -6.83 8.14
CA GLY A 112 -7.42 -6.56 7.41
C GLY A 112 -8.30 -5.48 8.06
N ASN A 113 -9.30 -4.99 7.32
CA ASN A 113 -10.25 -3.97 7.78
C ASN A 113 -9.60 -2.71 8.39
N GLY A 114 -8.42 -2.32 7.93
CA GLY A 114 -7.68 -1.15 8.41
C GLY A 114 -6.77 -1.41 9.62
N TRP A 115 -6.69 -2.65 10.09
CA TRP A 115 -5.76 -3.06 11.13
C TRP A 115 -4.40 -3.42 10.56
N VAL A 116 -3.36 -2.85 11.14
CA VAL A 116 -1.96 -3.08 10.76
C VAL A 116 -1.12 -3.25 12.00
N VAL A 117 -0.20 -4.20 11.96
CA VAL A 117 0.85 -4.35 12.97
C VAL A 117 2.17 -3.89 12.36
N ALA A 118 2.76 -2.88 12.96
CA ALA A 118 4.05 -2.33 12.55
C ALA A 118 5.14 -2.89 13.48
N VAL A 119 6.19 -3.48 12.91
CA VAL A 119 7.22 -4.22 13.65
C VAL A 119 8.55 -3.48 13.58
N THR A 120 9.21 -3.33 14.73
CA THR A 120 10.59 -2.87 14.81
C THR A 120 11.54 -4.06 14.89
N LEU A 121 12.76 -3.88 14.39
CA LEU A 121 13.85 -4.85 14.53
C LEU A 121 14.93 -4.28 15.45
N GLU A 122 15.54 -5.13 16.27
CA GLU A 122 16.64 -4.81 17.17
C GLU A 122 17.90 -5.58 16.75
N GLU A 123 19.02 -4.86 16.66
CA GLU A 123 20.30 -5.49 16.31
C GLU A 123 20.73 -6.47 17.40
N THR A 124 21.27 -7.61 16.98
CA THR A 124 21.78 -8.65 17.87
C THR A 124 23.09 -9.22 17.33
N THR A 125 23.88 -9.79 18.22
CA THR A 125 25.07 -10.56 17.87
C THR A 125 24.81 -12.06 17.77
N ASP A 126 23.57 -12.51 18.02
CA ASP A 126 23.19 -13.92 17.95
C ASP A 126 23.05 -14.37 16.50
N GLU A 127 23.83 -15.38 16.10
CA GLU A 127 23.75 -15.97 14.76
C GLU A 127 22.41 -16.70 14.50
N LYS A 128 21.63 -16.99 15.54
CA LYS A 128 20.27 -17.57 15.46
C LYS A 128 19.18 -16.51 15.45
N SER A 129 19.52 -15.30 14.99
CA SER A 129 18.59 -14.18 14.87
C SER A 129 17.40 -14.48 13.96
N ASP A 130 16.27 -13.82 14.23
CA ASP A 130 15.03 -13.96 13.44
C ASP A 130 15.22 -13.46 12.01
N TYR A 131 16.03 -12.42 11.83
CA TYR A 131 16.29 -11.79 10.54
C TYR A 131 17.80 -11.56 10.32
N ARG A 132 18.22 -11.81 9.09
CA ARG A 132 19.53 -11.41 8.60
C ARG A 132 19.34 -10.34 7.53
N ALA A 133 19.89 -9.15 7.73
CA ALA A 133 19.82 -8.11 6.72
C ALA A 133 20.49 -8.56 5.43
N MET A 134 19.81 -8.41 4.31
CA MET A 134 20.36 -8.72 2.97
C MET A 134 21.49 -7.79 2.58
N PHE A 135 21.52 -6.57 3.14
CA PHE A 135 22.53 -5.55 2.89
C PHE A 135 23.15 -5.12 4.22
N GLY A 136 24.44 -5.35 4.40
CA GLY A 136 25.19 -4.97 5.59
C GLY A 136 25.52 -6.08 6.58
N GLY A 137 24.93 -7.28 6.46
CA GLY A 137 25.34 -8.48 7.21
C GLY A 137 25.01 -8.45 8.71
N GLY A 138 24.17 -7.53 9.18
CA GLY A 138 23.71 -7.50 10.57
C GLY A 138 22.69 -8.60 10.87
N HIS A 139 22.64 -9.00 12.14
CA HIS A 139 21.65 -9.90 12.68
C HIS A 139 20.63 -9.10 13.48
N TYR A 140 19.36 -9.42 13.34
CA TYR A 140 18.28 -8.69 13.98
C TYR A 140 17.24 -9.65 14.55
N ASN A 141 16.68 -9.27 15.68
CA ASN A 141 15.52 -9.92 16.27
C ASN A 141 14.31 -8.99 16.16
N VAL A 142 13.12 -9.57 16.18
CA VAL A 142 11.90 -8.79 16.37
C VAL A 142 12.03 -8.05 17.70
N GLY A 143 11.85 -6.75 17.67
CA GLY A 143 11.82 -5.90 18.85
C GLY A 143 10.40 -5.85 19.43
N ARG A 144 9.63 -4.86 19.01
CA ARG A 144 8.22 -4.69 19.43
C ARG A 144 7.30 -4.61 18.23
N GLY A 145 6.01 -4.86 18.47
CA GLY A 145 4.94 -4.64 17.52
C GLY A 145 4.01 -3.52 18.01
N ASP A 146 3.70 -2.58 17.15
CA ASP A 146 2.72 -1.53 17.42
C ASP A 146 1.47 -1.79 16.59
N ILE A 147 0.31 -1.85 17.23
CA ILE A 147 -0.98 -2.11 16.59
C ILE A 147 -1.60 -0.78 16.19
N TYR A 148 -1.95 -0.66 14.92
CA TYR A 148 -2.61 0.52 14.35
C TYR A 148 -4.00 0.18 13.80
N TYR A 149 -4.91 1.15 13.90
CA TYR A 149 -6.15 1.20 13.14
C TYR A 149 -6.15 2.49 12.31
N GLY A 150 -5.97 2.38 11.01
CA GLY A 150 -5.63 3.52 10.17
C GLY A 150 -4.34 4.22 10.64
N ALA A 151 -4.40 5.52 10.93
CA ALA A 151 -3.28 6.30 11.44
C ALA A 151 -3.14 6.28 12.97
N GLN A 152 -4.09 5.67 13.69
CA GLN A 152 -4.13 5.70 15.15
C GLN A 152 -3.41 4.49 15.74
N LYS A 153 -2.38 4.70 16.56
CA LYS A 153 -1.77 3.66 17.40
C LYS A 153 -2.74 3.27 18.50
N MET A 154 -3.14 2.01 18.53
CA MET A 154 -4.13 1.45 19.46
C MET A 154 -3.48 0.73 20.64
N ALA A 155 -2.39 0.02 20.40
CA ALA A 155 -1.68 -0.75 21.41
C ALA A 155 -0.21 -0.94 21.03
N GLU A 156 0.55 -1.42 22.00
CA GLU A 156 1.94 -1.84 21.85
C GLU A 156 2.08 -3.28 22.36
N MET A 157 2.79 -4.11 21.63
CA MET A 157 3.12 -5.48 21.99
C MET A 157 4.61 -5.59 22.24
N ASN A 158 5.00 -6.32 23.27
CA ASN A 158 6.40 -6.68 23.47
C ASN A 158 6.83 -7.76 22.43
N ARG A 159 8.11 -8.14 22.46
CA ARG A 159 8.66 -9.13 21.53
C ARG A 159 7.93 -10.47 21.57
N GLU A 160 7.65 -11.00 22.76
CA GLU A 160 7.01 -12.32 22.91
C GLU A 160 5.59 -12.30 22.35
N GLU A 161 4.85 -11.24 22.62
CA GLU A 161 3.51 -11.03 22.07
C GLU A 161 3.56 -10.86 20.54
N THR A 162 4.51 -10.07 20.02
CA THR A 162 4.65 -9.83 18.56
C THR A 162 4.98 -11.10 17.80
N THR A 163 5.83 -11.97 18.33
CA THR A 163 6.24 -13.23 17.67
C THR A 163 5.26 -14.38 17.88
N GLY A 164 4.45 -14.35 18.93
CA GLY A 164 3.54 -15.43 19.32
C GLY A 164 2.06 -15.16 19.07
N ALA A 165 1.68 -13.93 18.71
CA ALA A 165 0.28 -13.57 18.59
C ALA A 165 -0.40 -14.23 17.38
N SER A 166 -1.59 -14.80 17.65
CA SER A 166 -2.58 -15.12 16.62
C SER A 166 -3.58 -13.99 16.56
N MET A 167 -3.72 -13.36 15.41
CA MET A 167 -4.59 -12.19 15.25
C MET A 167 -5.77 -12.50 14.35
N GLU A 168 -6.97 -12.18 14.82
CA GLU A 168 -8.21 -12.33 14.05
C GLU A 168 -9.03 -11.04 14.07
N VAL A 169 -9.60 -10.69 12.90
CA VAL A 169 -10.44 -9.50 12.75
C VAL A 169 -11.90 -9.88 12.58
N TYR A 170 -12.76 -9.31 13.41
CA TYR A 170 -14.21 -9.40 13.31
C TYR A 170 -14.82 -7.99 13.21
N GLY A 171 -15.21 -7.59 12.00
CA GLY A 171 -15.70 -6.25 11.74
C GLY A 171 -14.63 -5.18 12.03
N ALA A 172 -14.90 -4.32 13.01
CA ALA A 172 -13.96 -3.29 13.48
C ALA A 172 -13.12 -3.72 14.71
N TYR A 173 -13.21 -4.98 15.13
CA TYR A 173 -12.51 -5.48 16.31
C TYR A 173 -11.34 -6.36 15.91
N LEU A 174 -10.20 -6.18 16.58
CA LEU A 174 -9.04 -7.04 16.51
C LEU A 174 -8.92 -7.85 17.81
N PHE A 175 -8.75 -9.14 17.68
CA PHE A 175 -8.45 -10.08 18.78
C PHE A 175 -6.99 -10.53 18.62
N VAL A 176 -6.23 -10.44 19.72
CA VAL A 176 -4.82 -10.79 19.80
C VAL A 176 -4.64 -11.92 20.80
#